data_adcd9fb6f530fe486bd312ac17f0ad13
#
_entry.id   adcd9fb6f530fe486bd312ac17f0ad13
#
_cell.length_a   1.000
_cell.length_b   1.000
_cell.length_c   1.000
_cell.angle_alpha   90.00
_cell.angle_beta   90.00
_cell.angle_gamma   90.00
#
_symmetry.space_group_name_H-M   'P 1'
#
loop_
_entity.id
_entity.type
_entity.pdbx_description
1 polymer ?
#
loop_
_entity_poly.entity_id
_entity_poly.type
_entity_poly.pdbx_seq_one_letter_code
_entity_poly.pdbx_strand_id
1 'polypeptide(L)'
;MEISLFEPRIPQNTGSIARTCAAFDITLNLIEPLGFKLEDKYLKRAGLDYWPLVKLKNYPNFNNFKDSKINKRIIAFSKKNGVYLKDFRFHEDDILLFGREDTGLPNNIISSSNSLISIFMPKVALSNNDPKGVRSLNLSVACGIAIYEAYKQINSKNAN
;
A
#
# COMPACT_ATOMS: atom_id res chain seq x y z
N MET A 1 1.51 11.74 5.37
CA MET A 1 1.01 10.44 4.83
C MET A 1 2.06 9.35 5.02
N GLU A 2 1.65 8.11 5.27
CA GLU A 2 2.53 6.95 5.36
C GLU A 2 1.97 5.79 4.54
N ILE A 3 2.84 4.90 4.06
CA ILE A 3 2.44 3.64 3.41
C ILE A 3 2.74 2.50 4.36
N SER A 4 1.83 1.53 4.46
CA SER A 4 2.00 0.34 5.30
C SER A 4 1.68 -0.92 4.50
N LEU A 5 2.58 -1.89 4.56
CA LEU A 5 2.43 -3.20 3.93
C LEU A 5 2.23 -4.25 5.01
N PHE A 6 1.07 -4.92 4.99
CA PHE A 6 0.75 -6.01 5.89
C PHE A 6 1.27 -7.31 5.31
N GLU A 7 2.24 -7.91 5.97
CA GLU A 7 2.88 -9.19 5.63
C GLU A 7 3.25 -9.35 4.14
N PRO A 8 3.99 -8.39 3.53
CA PRO A 8 4.32 -8.47 2.12
C PRO A 8 5.14 -9.73 1.81
N ARG A 9 4.88 -10.35 0.65
CA ARG A 9 5.47 -11.65 0.27
C ARG A 9 6.51 -11.54 -0.82
N ILE A 10 6.44 -10.53 -1.67
CA ILE A 10 7.26 -10.40 -2.87
C ILE A 10 8.25 -9.23 -2.69
N PRO A 11 9.56 -9.52 -2.56
CA PRO A 11 10.58 -8.50 -2.29
C PRO A 11 10.67 -7.43 -3.41
N GLN A 12 10.44 -7.82 -4.67
CA GLN A 12 10.45 -6.89 -5.80
C GLN A 12 9.35 -5.83 -5.69
N ASN A 13 8.13 -6.22 -5.25
CA ASN A 13 7.04 -5.27 -5.03
C ASN A 13 7.41 -4.29 -3.91
N THR A 14 7.90 -4.80 -2.79
CA THR A 14 8.31 -3.98 -1.64
C THR A 14 9.44 -3.01 -2.02
N GLY A 15 10.43 -3.47 -2.80
CA GLY A 15 11.51 -2.61 -3.29
C GLY A 15 11.00 -1.49 -4.22
N SER A 16 10.07 -1.80 -5.13
CA SER A 16 9.45 -0.81 -6.02
C SER A 16 8.63 0.23 -5.23
N ILE A 17 7.89 -0.24 -4.20
CA ILE A 17 7.13 0.64 -3.31
C ILE A 17 8.08 1.51 -2.48
N ALA A 18 9.17 0.95 -1.96
CA ALA A 18 10.18 1.68 -1.20
C ALA A 18 10.78 2.83 -2.02
N ARG A 19 11.11 2.56 -3.30
CA ARG A 19 11.57 3.60 -4.24
C ARG A 19 10.53 4.71 -4.44
N THR A 20 9.25 4.34 -4.60
CA THR A 20 8.17 5.32 -4.74
C THR A 20 8.03 6.14 -3.47
N CYS A 21 8.08 5.51 -2.28
CA CYS A 21 8.04 6.20 -1.00
C CYS A 21 9.19 7.19 -0.84
N ALA A 22 10.41 6.81 -1.23
CA ALA A 22 11.57 7.71 -1.22
C ALA A 22 11.36 8.92 -2.14
N ALA A 23 10.82 8.72 -3.36
CA ALA A 23 10.56 9.78 -4.32
C ALA A 23 9.53 10.81 -3.83
N PHE A 24 8.56 10.40 -3.01
CA PHE A 24 7.53 11.27 -2.44
C PHE A 24 7.81 11.68 -0.99
N ASP A 25 8.98 11.35 -0.44
CA ASP A 25 9.37 11.59 0.95
C ASP A 25 8.40 11.00 1.99
N ILE A 26 7.88 9.81 1.72
CA ILE A 26 6.85 9.09 2.50
C ILE A 26 7.50 7.97 3.32
N THR A 27 7.08 7.81 4.58
CA THR A 27 7.50 6.67 5.41
C THR A 27 6.84 5.38 4.92
N LEU A 28 7.67 4.33 4.76
CA LEU A 28 7.23 2.96 4.50
C LEU A 28 7.26 2.15 5.79
N ASN A 29 6.12 1.60 6.19
CA ASN A 29 6.00 0.67 7.32
C ASN A 29 5.85 -0.75 6.78
N LEU A 30 6.65 -1.69 7.28
CA LEU A 30 6.50 -3.12 7.05
C LEU A 30 5.96 -3.77 8.30
N ILE A 31 4.94 -4.60 8.15
CA ILE A 31 4.31 -5.34 9.26
C ILE A 31 4.58 -6.82 9.03
N GLU A 32 5.30 -7.44 9.95
CA GLU A 32 5.69 -8.85 9.89
C GLU A 32 4.51 -9.80 10.12
N PRO A 33 4.65 -11.10 9.68
CA PRO A 33 5.85 -11.69 9.08
C PRO A 33 6.04 -11.36 7.60
N LEU A 34 7.27 -11.06 7.21
CA LEU A 34 7.61 -10.84 5.80
C LEU A 34 7.82 -12.18 5.08
N GLY A 35 7.52 -12.25 3.79
CA GLY A 35 7.82 -13.41 2.93
C GLY A 35 9.27 -13.49 2.46
N PHE A 36 10.14 -12.58 2.89
CA PHE A 36 11.54 -12.42 2.49
C PHE A 36 12.35 -11.79 3.64
N LYS A 37 13.66 -11.79 3.51
CA LYS A 37 14.57 -11.09 4.43
C LYS A 37 14.85 -9.68 3.92
N LEU A 38 15.01 -8.72 4.83
CA LEU A 38 15.33 -7.32 4.46
C LEU A 38 16.69 -7.18 3.74
N GLU A 39 17.59 -8.13 3.93
CA GLU A 39 18.87 -8.22 3.23
C GLU A 39 18.76 -8.82 1.82
N ASP A 40 17.54 -9.24 1.40
CA ASP A 40 17.31 -9.90 0.11
C ASP A 40 17.81 -9.03 -1.04
N LYS A 41 18.59 -9.66 -1.92
CA LYS A 41 19.19 -9.01 -3.10
C LYS A 41 18.15 -8.42 -4.06
N TYR A 42 16.97 -9.04 -4.14
CA TYR A 42 15.88 -8.56 -5.02
C TYR A 42 15.20 -7.33 -4.43
N LEU A 43 15.07 -7.25 -3.11
CA LEU A 43 14.60 -6.06 -2.41
C LEU A 43 15.55 -4.88 -2.67
N LYS A 44 16.84 -5.08 -2.42
CA LYS A 44 17.88 -4.05 -2.64
C LYS A 44 17.98 -3.66 -4.11
N ARG A 45 17.89 -4.63 -5.03
CA ARG A 45 17.97 -4.39 -6.47
C ARG A 45 16.79 -3.56 -7.01
N ALA A 46 15.58 -3.79 -6.49
CA ALA A 46 14.40 -2.99 -6.86
C ALA A 46 14.47 -1.55 -6.31
N GLY A 47 15.08 -1.38 -5.12
CA GLY A 47 15.32 -0.08 -4.50
C GLY A 47 16.55 0.65 -5.05
N LEU A 48 17.50 -0.05 -5.71
CA LEU A 48 18.76 0.48 -6.25
C LEU A 48 19.46 1.45 -5.26
N ASP A 49 19.99 2.54 -5.79
CA ASP A 49 20.72 3.59 -5.05
C ASP A 49 19.83 4.43 -4.11
N TYR A 50 18.49 4.25 -4.17
CA TYR A 50 17.53 5.02 -3.36
C TYR A 50 17.32 4.44 -1.95
N TRP A 51 17.82 3.22 -1.67
CA TRP A 51 17.61 2.57 -0.37
C TRP A 51 18.04 3.43 0.83
N PRO A 52 19.14 4.18 0.80
CA PRO A 52 19.51 5.10 1.89
C PRO A 52 18.51 6.24 2.14
N LEU A 53 17.65 6.54 1.16
CA LEU A 53 16.65 7.61 1.24
C LEU A 53 15.29 7.09 1.74
N VAL A 54 15.14 5.77 1.89
CA VAL A 54 13.87 5.16 2.30
C VAL A 54 13.69 5.32 3.81
N LYS A 55 12.65 6.03 4.22
CA LYS A 55 12.23 6.13 5.62
C LYS A 55 11.48 4.84 6.00
N LEU A 56 12.22 3.78 6.35
CA LEU A 56 11.68 2.46 6.66
C LEU A 56 11.44 2.29 8.15
N LYS A 57 10.27 1.74 8.51
CA LYS A 57 9.95 1.26 9.86
C LYS A 57 9.46 -0.17 9.78
N ASN A 58 9.89 -1.03 10.72
CA ASN A 58 9.48 -2.41 10.79
C ASN A 58 8.71 -2.67 12.09
N TYR A 59 7.64 -3.46 12.01
CA TYR A 59 6.77 -3.80 13.14
C TYR A 59 6.59 -5.30 13.23
N PRO A 60 6.77 -5.92 14.41
CA PRO A 60 6.70 -7.38 14.57
C PRO A 60 5.29 -7.95 14.32
N ASN A 61 4.25 -7.15 14.38
CA ASN A 61 2.87 -7.52 14.05
C ASN A 61 1.97 -6.28 13.91
N PHE A 62 0.72 -6.52 13.49
CA PHE A 62 -0.25 -5.45 13.29
C PHE A 62 -0.65 -4.71 14.57
N ASN A 63 -0.71 -5.39 15.73
CA ASN A 63 -1.07 -4.73 16.99
C ASN A 63 -0.01 -3.70 17.39
N ASN A 64 1.27 -4.07 17.36
CA ASN A 64 2.37 -3.13 17.60
C ASN A 64 2.36 -1.94 16.63
N PHE A 65 2.06 -2.21 15.36
CA PHE A 65 1.89 -1.15 14.38
C PHE A 65 0.74 -0.22 14.75
N LYS A 66 -0.47 -0.76 15.00
CA LYS A 66 -1.66 0.01 15.33
C LYS A 66 -1.47 0.85 16.61
N ASP A 67 -0.88 0.27 17.64
CA ASP A 67 -0.60 0.96 18.91
C ASP A 67 0.39 2.13 18.73
N SER A 68 1.33 2.01 17.77
CA SER A 68 2.25 3.11 17.43
C SER A 68 1.61 4.24 16.62
N LYS A 69 0.37 4.05 16.13
CA LYS A 69 -0.35 4.96 15.24
C LYS A 69 -1.63 5.53 15.88
N ILE A 70 -1.64 5.67 17.21
CA ILE A 70 -2.75 6.31 17.93
C ILE A 70 -3.01 7.70 17.32
N ASN A 71 -4.29 8.01 17.08
CA ASN A 71 -4.77 9.26 16.48
C ASN A 71 -4.49 9.43 14.96
N LYS A 72 -3.98 8.42 14.27
CA LYS A 72 -3.87 8.44 12.81
C LYS A 72 -4.98 7.61 12.16
N ARG A 73 -5.48 8.06 11.00
CA ARG A 73 -6.44 7.29 10.22
C ARG A 73 -5.71 6.20 9.44
N ILE A 74 -6.15 4.96 9.61
CA ILE A 74 -5.69 3.82 8.82
C ILE A 74 -6.71 3.56 7.73
N ILE A 75 -6.29 3.68 6.48
CA ILE A 75 -7.11 3.53 5.29
C ILE A 75 -6.73 2.22 4.61
N ALA A 76 -7.58 1.21 4.75
CA ALA A 76 -7.36 -0.11 4.15
C ALA A 76 -7.65 -0.11 2.64
N PHE A 77 -6.78 -0.73 1.86
CA PHE A 77 -6.97 -0.94 0.44
C PHE A 77 -7.35 -2.38 0.14
N SER A 78 -8.43 -2.57 -0.61
CA SER A 78 -8.92 -3.88 -1.03
C SER A 78 -9.37 -3.85 -2.49
N LYS A 79 -9.30 -5.01 -3.15
CA LYS A 79 -9.89 -5.21 -4.48
C LYS A 79 -11.40 -5.39 -4.45
N LYS A 80 -11.97 -5.62 -3.27
CA LYS A 80 -13.40 -5.89 -3.04
C LYS A 80 -13.96 -4.83 -2.12
N ASN A 81 -15.08 -4.25 -2.52
CA ASN A 81 -15.85 -3.29 -1.73
C ASN A 81 -15.06 -2.02 -1.35
N GLY A 82 -15.71 -1.10 -0.68
CA GLY A 82 -15.13 0.16 -0.24
C GLY A 82 -15.49 1.34 -1.16
N VAL A 83 -15.10 2.51 -0.74
CA VAL A 83 -15.25 3.75 -1.50
C VAL A 83 -14.27 3.73 -2.67
N TYR A 84 -14.67 4.19 -3.83
CA TYR A 84 -13.73 4.33 -4.95
C TYR A 84 -12.67 5.38 -4.65
N LEU A 85 -11.44 5.10 -5.05
CA LEU A 85 -10.28 5.97 -4.83
C LEU A 85 -10.55 7.43 -5.23
N LYS A 86 -11.21 7.64 -6.37
CA LYS A 86 -11.54 8.97 -6.89
C LYS A 86 -12.52 9.77 -6.01
N ASP A 87 -13.33 9.07 -5.22
CA ASP A 87 -14.39 9.65 -4.38
C ASP A 87 -13.95 9.83 -2.92
N PHE A 88 -12.75 9.34 -2.58
CA PHE A 88 -12.21 9.46 -1.23
C PHE A 88 -11.41 10.76 -1.05
N ARG A 89 -11.42 11.30 0.18
CA ARG A 89 -10.66 12.50 0.56
C ARG A 89 -9.55 12.15 1.53
N PHE A 90 -8.30 12.33 1.05
CA PHE A 90 -7.09 12.08 1.80
C PHE A 90 -6.68 13.27 2.67
N HIS A 91 -5.99 12.96 3.78
CA HIS A 91 -5.36 13.92 4.69
C HIS A 91 -3.84 13.63 4.78
N GLU A 92 -3.08 14.64 5.19
CA GLU A 92 -1.61 14.55 5.29
C GLU A 92 -1.13 13.44 6.25
N ASP A 93 -1.91 13.16 7.31
CA ASP A 93 -1.59 12.16 8.32
C ASP A 93 -2.13 10.76 8.05
N ASP A 94 -2.78 10.53 6.92
CA ASP A 94 -3.34 9.23 6.58
C ASP A 94 -2.27 8.16 6.42
N ILE A 95 -2.62 6.95 6.85
CA ILE A 95 -1.82 5.76 6.65
C ILE A 95 -2.55 4.87 5.63
N LEU A 96 -1.94 4.66 4.48
CA LEU A 96 -2.48 3.81 3.43
C LEU A 96 -1.99 2.38 3.65
N LEU A 97 -2.90 1.48 4.03
CA LEU A 97 -2.61 0.10 4.40
C LEU A 97 -2.96 -0.86 3.26
N PHE A 98 -1.95 -1.59 2.79
CA PHE A 98 -2.08 -2.61 1.75
C PHE A 98 -1.80 -4.00 2.32
N GLY A 99 -2.52 -4.98 1.82
CA GLY A 99 -2.38 -6.38 2.22
C GLY A 99 -1.38 -7.16 1.38
N ARG A 100 -1.31 -8.45 1.69
CA ARG A 100 -0.48 -9.44 0.98
C ARG A 100 -0.89 -9.53 -0.49
N GLU A 101 0.07 -9.85 -1.34
CA GLU A 101 -0.15 -10.00 -2.79
C GLU A 101 -1.08 -11.17 -3.12
N ASP A 102 -1.06 -12.24 -2.33
CA ASP A 102 -1.84 -13.46 -2.54
C ASP A 102 -3.26 -13.38 -1.97
N THR A 103 -3.41 -12.94 -0.72
CA THR A 103 -4.67 -12.99 0.05
C THR A 103 -5.28 -11.63 0.36
N GLY A 104 -4.52 -10.54 0.20
CA GLY A 104 -4.93 -9.20 0.60
C GLY A 104 -4.91 -9.01 2.12
N LEU A 105 -5.75 -8.11 2.62
CA LEU A 105 -5.93 -7.86 4.05
C LEU A 105 -6.95 -8.83 4.66
N PRO A 106 -6.68 -9.41 5.85
CA PRO A 106 -7.67 -10.14 6.62
C PRO A 106 -8.88 -9.26 7.03
N ASN A 107 -10.05 -9.87 7.17
CA ASN A 107 -11.28 -9.14 7.49
C ASN A 107 -11.20 -8.38 8.84
N ASN A 108 -10.55 -8.95 9.85
CA ASN A 108 -10.37 -8.31 11.15
C ASN A 108 -9.49 -7.04 11.05
N ILE A 109 -8.51 -7.03 10.16
CA ILE A 109 -7.68 -5.85 9.87
C ILE A 109 -8.52 -4.78 9.16
N ILE A 110 -9.29 -5.18 8.15
CA ILE A 110 -10.20 -4.27 7.43
C ILE A 110 -11.19 -3.64 8.40
N SER A 111 -11.85 -4.45 9.25
CA SER A 111 -12.85 -3.97 10.21
C SER A 111 -12.26 -3.05 11.28
N SER A 112 -10.97 -3.14 11.56
CA SER A 112 -10.26 -2.27 12.50
C SER A 112 -9.72 -1.00 11.88
N SER A 113 -9.84 -0.82 10.57
CA SER A 113 -9.40 0.35 9.83
C SER A 113 -10.49 1.43 9.80
N ASN A 114 -10.08 2.69 9.63
CA ASN A 114 -11.01 3.82 9.60
C ASN A 114 -11.84 3.91 8.32
N SER A 115 -11.31 3.43 7.21
CA SER A 115 -11.97 3.42 5.91
C SER A 115 -11.46 2.28 5.05
N LEU A 116 -12.28 1.86 4.09
CA LEU A 116 -11.93 0.87 3.08
C LEU A 116 -12.07 1.50 1.70
N ILE A 117 -11.00 1.42 0.92
CA ILE A 117 -10.93 1.98 -0.43
C ILE A 117 -10.72 0.86 -1.45
N SER A 118 -11.33 1.03 -2.61
CA SER A 118 -11.04 0.22 -3.79
C SER A 118 -10.55 1.08 -4.96
N ILE A 119 -9.58 0.56 -5.70
CA ILE A 119 -9.18 1.14 -6.99
C ILE A 119 -10.10 0.54 -8.05
N PHE A 120 -10.80 1.41 -8.79
CA PHE A 120 -11.67 0.96 -9.87
C PHE A 120 -10.86 0.22 -10.94
N MET A 121 -11.31 -0.99 -11.25
CA MET A 121 -10.80 -1.77 -12.38
C MET A 121 -11.94 -2.01 -13.35
N PRO A 122 -11.78 -1.64 -14.63
CA PRO A 122 -12.77 -1.98 -15.65
C PRO A 122 -12.94 -3.50 -15.74
N LYS A 123 -14.16 -3.96 -15.90
CA LYS A 123 -14.41 -5.37 -16.22
C LYS A 123 -13.84 -5.64 -17.62
N VAL A 124 -12.69 -6.28 -17.67
CA VAL A 124 -12.16 -6.79 -18.94
C VAL A 124 -13.05 -7.95 -19.36
N ALA A 125 -13.45 -7.99 -20.63
CA ALA A 125 -14.19 -9.11 -21.18
C ALA A 125 -13.40 -10.40 -20.91
N LEU A 126 -14.05 -11.36 -20.25
CA LEU A 126 -13.45 -12.65 -19.95
C LEU A 126 -13.18 -13.36 -21.28
N SER A 127 -11.95 -13.80 -21.52
CA SER A 127 -11.67 -14.66 -22.65
C SER A 127 -12.21 -16.08 -22.41
N ASN A 128 -12.55 -16.79 -23.45
CA ASN A 128 -12.97 -18.21 -23.35
C ASN A 128 -11.90 -19.09 -22.70
N ASN A 129 -10.63 -18.65 -22.68
CA ASN A 129 -9.49 -19.38 -22.13
C ASN A 129 -9.19 -19.04 -20.66
N ASP A 130 -9.69 -17.92 -20.14
CA ASP A 130 -9.59 -17.55 -18.71
C ASP A 130 -10.86 -16.88 -18.23
N PRO A 131 -11.82 -17.68 -17.73
CA PRO A 131 -13.08 -17.17 -17.20
C PRO A 131 -12.91 -16.35 -15.91
N LYS A 132 -11.70 -16.33 -15.32
CA LYS A 132 -11.42 -15.59 -14.08
C LYS A 132 -10.90 -14.18 -14.35
N GLY A 133 -10.31 -13.92 -15.52
CA GLY A 133 -9.72 -12.65 -15.89
C GLY A 133 -8.67 -12.12 -14.92
N VAL A 134 -8.23 -10.88 -15.11
CA VAL A 134 -7.33 -10.19 -14.17
C VAL A 134 -8.12 -9.79 -12.92
N ARG A 135 -7.70 -10.30 -11.76
CA ARG A 135 -8.44 -10.18 -10.49
C ARG A 135 -8.00 -9.00 -9.62
N SER A 136 -6.82 -8.48 -9.84
CA SER A 136 -6.25 -7.36 -9.06
C SER A 136 -5.08 -6.73 -9.80
N LEU A 137 -4.76 -5.50 -9.47
CA LEU A 137 -3.50 -4.87 -9.86
C LEU A 137 -2.32 -5.50 -9.09
N ASN A 138 -1.13 -5.43 -9.67
CA ASN A 138 0.10 -5.66 -8.91
C ASN A 138 0.16 -4.69 -7.73
N LEU A 139 0.69 -5.16 -6.57
CA LEU A 139 0.71 -4.38 -5.34
C LEU A 139 1.46 -3.06 -5.49
N SER A 140 2.62 -3.06 -6.15
CA SER A 140 3.41 -1.83 -6.33
C SER A 140 2.73 -0.82 -7.24
N VAL A 141 1.99 -1.30 -8.25
CA VAL A 141 1.17 -0.45 -9.13
C VAL A 141 0.01 0.16 -8.35
N ALA A 142 -0.73 -0.64 -7.57
CA ALA A 142 -1.81 -0.17 -6.72
C ALA A 142 -1.35 0.89 -5.71
N CYS A 143 -0.21 0.65 -5.05
CA CYS A 143 0.42 1.62 -4.15
C CYS A 143 0.78 2.92 -4.88
N GLY A 144 1.42 2.83 -6.05
CA GLY A 144 1.81 4.01 -6.83
C GLY A 144 0.61 4.88 -7.23
N ILE A 145 -0.48 4.26 -7.69
CA ILE A 145 -1.73 4.95 -8.02
C ILE A 145 -2.30 5.66 -6.78
N ALA A 146 -2.37 4.97 -5.65
CA ALA A 146 -2.91 5.53 -4.42
C ALA A 146 -2.06 6.67 -3.85
N ILE A 147 -0.73 6.51 -3.86
CA ILE A 147 0.22 7.55 -3.45
C ILE A 147 0.04 8.80 -4.30
N TYR A 148 0.01 8.65 -5.62
CA TYR A 148 -0.11 9.79 -6.54
C TYR A 148 -1.43 10.53 -6.36
N GLU A 149 -2.55 9.81 -6.25
CA GLU A 149 -3.86 10.42 -6.04
C GLU A 149 -3.93 11.16 -4.70
N ALA A 150 -3.46 10.53 -3.62
CA ALA A 150 -3.43 11.17 -2.30
C ALA A 150 -2.53 12.41 -2.28
N TYR A 151 -1.31 12.29 -2.84
CA TYR A 151 -0.35 13.39 -2.94
C TYR A 151 -0.93 14.58 -3.72
N LYS A 152 -1.54 14.31 -4.87
CA LYS A 152 -2.22 15.32 -5.70
C LYS A 152 -3.30 16.06 -4.90
N GLN A 153 -4.17 15.33 -4.19
CA GLN A 153 -5.24 15.93 -3.41
C GLN A 153 -4.74 16.81 -2.26
N ILE A 154 -3.70 16.37 -1.56
CA ILE A 154 -3.10 17.08 -0.43
C ILE A 154 -2.44 18.38 -0.91
N ASN A 155 -1.65 18.31 -1.98
CA ASN A 155 -0.89 19.45 -2.46
C ASN A 155 -1.70 20.44 -3.32
N SER A 156 -2.79 20.00 -3.96
CA SER A 156 -3.69 20.91 -4.68
C SER A 156 -4.38 21.91 -3.76
N LYS A 157 -4.49 21.62 -2.46
CA LYS A 157 -5.05 22.54 -1.46
C LYS A 157 -4.05 23.64 -1.05
N ASN A 158 -2.76 23.41 -1.28
CA ASN A 158 -1.69 24.34 -0.91
C ASN A 158 -1.28 25.26 -2.08
N ALA A 159 -1.90 25.09 -3.26
CA ALA A 159 -1.62 25.86 -4.47
C ALA A 159 -2.64 27.00 -4.75
N ASN A 160 -3.57 27.28 -3.79
CA ASN A 160 -4.57 28.37 -3.88
C ASN A 160 -4.37 29.38 -2.76
#